data_6dc6f52c99573da2a27366f2566b3561
#
_entry.id   6dc6f52c99573da2a27366f2566b3561
#
_cell.length_a   1.000
_cell.length_b   1.000
_cell.length_c   1.000
_cell.angle_alpha   90.00
_cell.angle_beta   90.00
_cell.angle_gamma   90.00
#
_symmetry.space_group_name_H-M   'P 1'
#
loop_
_entity.id
_entity.type
_entity.pdbx_description
1 polymer ?
#
loop_
_entity_poly.entity_id
_entity_poly.type
_entity_poly.pdbx_seq_one_letter_code
_entity_poly.pdbx_strand_id
1 'polypeptide(L)'
;MPTGKEDLKNIVQRDRVFYGRRRGRRLRAGMETLLEERLPELIVTLPTEPGARLDPASLFPDTIKEIWLEIGFGGGEHLAAQAAARPDVGFIGSEPFMNGVASLIRHCEDLELSNVRIYPDDVRDLLPLLPDTSLARIAVLFADPWPKKRHHSRRIIQHESIAEFHRLIAPGGELRLATDDMGYLQWMLARATAHRGFRWLARSPSDWRVRPEDWPGTRYEAKARDQGRRPAFLRFERLKTSD
;
A
#
# COMPACT_ATOMS: atom_id res chain seq x y z
N MET A 1 -6.66 -32.51 -4.11
CA MET A 1 -5.87 -31.40 -3.60
C MET A 1 -5.27 -30.68 -4.80
N PRO A 2 -5.72 -29.49 -5.17
CA PRO A 2 -5.10 -28.74 -6.28
C PRO A 2 -3.69 -28.30 -5.84
N THR A 3 -2.73 -28.50 -6.70
CA THR A 3 -1.32 -28.16 -6.46
C THR A 3 -1.15 -26.66 -6.70
N GLY A 4 -0.67 -25.92 -5.72
CA GLY A 4 -0.53 -24.45 -5.68
C GLY A 4 0.30 -23.75 -6.79
N LYS A 5 0.60 -24.42 -7.88
CA LYS A 5 1.24 -23.87 -9.08
C LYS A 5 0.23 -23.41 -10.15
N GLU A 6 -1.02 -23.92 -10.12
CA GLU A 6 -2.07 -23.52 -11.08
C GLU A 6 -2.85 -22.30 -10.61
N ASP A 7 -3.02 -22.11 -9.29
CA ASP A 7 -3.79 -20.98 -8.74
C ASP A 7 -3.09 -19.62 -8.93
N LEU A 8 -1.77 -19.61 -9.07
CA LEU A 8 -1.00 -18.39 -9.39
C LEU A 8 -1.12 -17.95 -10.87
N LYS A 9 -1.72 -18.78 -11.74
CA LYS A 9 -1.92 -18.47 -13.16
C LYS A 9 -3.30 -17.90 -13.48
N ASN A 10 -4.28 -18.06 -12.62
CA ASN A 10 -5.66 -17.59 -12.79
C ASN A 10 -5.89 -16.18 -12.25
N ILE A 11 -4.88 -15.33 -12.31
CA ILE A 11 -5.02 -13.91 -11.98
C ILE A 11 -5.74 -13.23 -13.14
N VAL A 12 -6.98 -12.83 -12.86
CA VAL A 12 -7.88 -11.92 -13.59
C VAL A 12 -7.38 -11.50 -14.99
N GLN A 13 -8.14 -11.86 -16.03
CA GLN A 13 -7.94 -11.32 -17.38
C GLN A 13 -8.01 -9.80 -17.32
N ARG A 14 -6.88 -9.12 -17.53
CA ARG A 14 -6.75 -7.69 -17.34
C ARG A 14 -6.81 -6.94 -18.65
N ASP A 15 -7.75 -6.03 -18.78
CA ASP A 15 -7.75 -5.01 -19.84
C ASP A 15 -6.65 -3.95 -19.60
N ARG A 16 -5.93 -4.04 -18.48
CA ARG A 16 -4.96 -3.05 -18.00
C ARG A 16 -3.54 -3.58 -18.00
N VAL A 17 -2.60 -2.81 -18.57
CA VAL A 17 -1.17 -3.15 -18.57
C VAL A 17 -0.54 -2.77 -17.24
N PHE A 18 0.09 -3.74 -16.57
CA PHE A 18 0.97 -3.49 -15.43
C PHE A 18 2.39 -3.16 -15.92
N TYR A 19 2.96 -2.05 -15.44
CA TYR A 19 4.26 -1.54 -15.89
C TYR A 19 5.43 -1.85 -14.94
N GLY A 20 5.21 -2.50 -13.83
CA GLY A 20 6.23 -2.85 -12.83
C GLY A 20 6.90 -4.20 -13.10
N ARG A 21 7.93 -4.51 -12.31
CA ARG A 21 8.51 -5.86 -12.25
C ARG A 21 7.68 -6.74 -11.33
N ARG A 22 7.33 -7.94 -11.80
CA ARG A 22 6.67 -8.95 -10.96
C ARG A 22 7.65 -9.90 -10.28
N ARG A 23 8.84 -10.12 -10.85
CA ARG A 23 9.90 -10.98 -10.32
C ARG A 23 11.26 -10.32 -10.44
N GLY A 24 12.10 -10.52 -9.44
CA GLY A 24 13.48 -10.08 -9.40
C GLY A 24 14.46 -11.23 -9.64
N ARG A 25 15.58 -11.20 -8.91
CA ARG A 25 16.49 -12.35 -8.84
C ARG A 25 15.76 -13.52 -8.20
N ARG A 26 16.17 -14.76 -8.56
CA ARG A 26 15.66 -15.97 -7.95
C ARG A 26 15.76 -15.88 -6.43
N LEU A 27 14.69 -16.23 -5.73
CA LEU A 27 14.70 -16.33 -4.28
C LEU A 27 15.69 -17.41 -3.83
N ARG A 28 16.26 -17.27 -2.64
CA ARG A 28 16.98 -18.35 -1.99
C ARG A 28 15.98 -19.43 -1.59
N ALA A 29 16.41 -20.70 -1.59
CA ALA A 29 15.53 -21.84 -1.34
C ALA A 29 14.66 -21.68 -0.08
N GLY A 30 15.23 -21.26 1.06
CA GLY A 30 14.45 -21.04 2.28
C GLY A 30 13.39 -19.93 2.17
N MET A 31 13.62 -18.90 1.34
CA MET A 31 12.62 -17.86 1.07
C MET A 31 11.52 -18.32 0.12
N GLU A 32 11.86 -19.23 -0.82
CA GLU A 32 10.91 -19.83 -1.74
C GLU A 32 9.96 -20.76 -0.97
N THR A 33 10.51 -21.62 -0.10
CA THR A 33 9.73 -22.48 0.81
C THR A 33 8.81 -21.65 1.72
N LEU A 34 9.34 -20.63 2.38
CA LEU A 34 8.55 -19.76 3.26
C LEU A 34 7.40 -19.08 2.50
N LEU A 35 7.65 -18.61 1.29
CA LEU A 35 6.62 -18.01 0.43
C LEU A 35 5.53 -19.04 0.08
N GLU A 36 5.90 -20.27 -0.28
CA GLU A 36 4.96 -21.33 -0.65
C GLU A 36 4.11 -21.79 0.55
N GLU A 37 4.69 -21.83 1.75
CA GLU A 37 4.01 -22.29 2.97
C GLU A 37 3.12 -21.21 3.59
N ARG A 38 3.57 -19.97 3.64
CA ARG A 38 2.92 -18.92 4.43
C ARG A 38 2.03 -17.96 3.62
N LEU A 39 2.31 -17.76 2.32
CA LEU A 39 1.45 -16.88 1.51
C LEU A 39 -0.02 -17.32 1.48
N PRO A 40 -0.37 -18.62 1.39
CA PRO A 40 -1.78 -19.05 1.40
C PRO A 40 -2.57 -18.63 2.64
N GLU A 41 -1.91 -18.43 3.78
CA GLU A 41 -2.56 -18.00 5.04
C GLU A 41 -2.73 -16.48 5.12
N LEU A 42 -1.89 -15.74 4.42
CA LEU A 42 -1.83 -14.28 4.45
C LEU A 42 -2.49 -13.61 3.24
N ILE A 43 -2.78 -14.37 2.18
CA ILE A 43 -3.23 -13.82 0.91
C ILE A 43 -4.65 -13.25 0.99
N VAL A 44 -4.83 -12.07 0.40
CA VAL A 44 -6.16 -11.51 0.11
C VAL A 44 -6.64 -12.10 -1.21
N THR A 45 -7.70 -12.91 -1.15
CA THR A 45 -8.36 -13.47 -2.32
C THR A 45 -9.51 -12.56 -2.73
N LEU A 46 -9.54 -12.17 -3.99
CA LEU A 46 -10.63 -11.35 -4.52
C LEU A 46 -11.88 -12.20 -4.81
N PRO A 47 -13.09 -11.69 -4.53
CA PRO A 47 -14.32 -12.36 -4.91
C PRO A 47 -14.43 -12.43 -6.45
N THR A 48 -14.95 -13.55 -6.96
CA THR A 48 -15.13 -13.80 -8.40
C THR A 48 -16.54 -13.51 -8.90
N GLU A 49 -17.52 -13.46 -7.98
CA GLU A 49 -18.91 -13.21 -8.32
C GLU A 49 -19.11 -11.76 -8.78
N PRO A 50 -19.83 -11.53 -9.90
CA PRO A 50 -20.11 -10.18 -10.38
C PRO A 50 -20.81 -9.31 -9.32
N GLY A 51 -20.26 -8.15 -9.04
CA GLY A 51 -20.81 -7.21 -8.06
C GLY A 51 -20.50 -7.54 -6.59
N ALA A 52 -19.80 -8.64 -6.31
CA ALA A 52 -19.37 -8.95 -4.95
C ALA A 52 -18.35 -7.92 -4.45
N ARG A 53 -18.41 -7.64 -3.15
CA ARG A 53 -17.46 -6.77 -2.45
C ARG A 53 -16.70 -7.56 -1.41
N LEU A 54 -15.49 -7.12 -1.13
CA LEU A 54 -14.63 -7.67 -0.09
C LEU A 54 -14.70 -6.73 1.12
N ASP A 55 -15.35 -7.18 2.20
CA ASP A 55 -15.23 -6.48 3.48
C ASP A 55 -13.83 -6.73 4.06
N PRO A 56 -12.96 -5.71 4.16
CA PRO A 56 -11.60 -5.92 4.65
C PRO A 56 -11.56 -6.32 6.14
N ALA A 57 -12.59 -6.01 6.93
CA ALA A 57 -12.67 -6.43 8.32
C ALA A 57 -12.80 -7.96 8.44
N SER A 58 -13.47 -8.61 7.50
CA SER A 58 -13.64 -10.08 7.49
C SER A 58 -12.33 -10.87 7.34
N LEU A 59 -11.24 -10.20 6.96
CA LEU A 59 -9.91 -10.80 6.82
C LEU A 59 -9.20 -10.97 8.16
N PHE A 60 -9.73 -10.42 9.25
CA PHE A 60 -9.07 -10.32 10.54
C PHE A 60 -10.00 -10.76 11.68
N PRO A 61 -9.47 -11.09 12.85
CA PRO A 61 -10.29 -11.37 14.03
C PRO A 61 -10.98 -10.10 14.55
N ASP A 62 -12.10 -10.26 15.29
CA ASP A 62 -12.92 -9.16 15.86
C ASP A 62 -12.17 -8.21 16.81
N THR A 63 -10.98 -8.59 17.23
CA THR A 63 -10.09 -7.72 18.03
C THR A 63 -9.50 -6.55 17.25
N ILE A 64 -9.54 -6.62 15.92
CA ILE A 64 -9.07 -5.56 15.03
C ILE A 64 -10.13 -4.45 14.96
N LYS A 65 -9.69 -3.21 15.23
CA LYS A 65 -10.59 -2.04 15.33
C LYS A 65 -10.64 -1.23 14.05
N GLU A 66 -9.56 -1.22 13.29
CA GLU A 66 -9.44 -0.44 12.06
C GLU A 66 -8.51 -1.12 11.07
N ILE A 67 -8.67 -0.81 9.79
CA ILE A 67 -7.88 -1.39 8.70
C ILE A 67 -7.07 -0.30 7.99
N TRP A 68 -5.77 -0.57 7.79
CA TRP A 68 -4.87 0.27 7.02
C TRP A 68 -4.42 -0.45 5.76
N LEU A 69 -4.29 0.29 4.66
CA LEU A 69 -3.77 -0.22 3.38
C LEU A 69 -2.44 0.44 3.04
N GLU A 70 -1.40 -0.35 2.79
CA GLU A 70 -0.15 0.13 2.21
C GLU A 70 0.00 -0.33 0.77
N ILE A 71 0.15 0.62 -0.15
CA ILE A 71 0.25 0.37 -1.58
C ILE A 71 1.71 0.43 -2.02
N GLY A 72 2.22 -0.66 -2.57
CA GLY A 72 3.61 -0.77 -3.00
C GLY A 72 4.58 -0.86 -1.83
N PHE A 73 4.34 -1.77 -0.89
CA PHE A 73 5.14 -1.88 0.33
C PHE A 73 6.61 -2.29 0.11
N GLY A 74 7.00 -2.66 -1.11
CA GLY A 74 8.38 -3.01 -1.45
C GLY A 74 8.94 -4.17 -0.63
N GLY A 75 9.87 -3.93 0.30
CA GLY A 75 10.39 -4.97 1.19
C GLY A 75 9.55 -5.25 2.42
N GLY A 76 8.55 -4.41 2.71
CA GLY A 76 7.61 -4.58 3.80
C GLY A 76 8.10 -4.10 5.16
N GLU A 77 9.29 -3.49 5.26
CA GLU A 77 9.88 -3.05 6.55
C GLU A 77 8.97 -2.05 7.28
N HIS A 78 8.39 -1.09 6.53
CA HIS A 78 7.49 -0.10 7.10
C HIS A 78 6.19 -0.73 7.58
N LEU A 79 5.55 -1.54 6.73
CA LEU A 79 4.30 -2.22 7.06
C LEU A 79 4.47 -3.13 8.27
N ALA A 80 5.51 -3.96 8.30
CA ALA A 80 5.78 -4.87 9.41
C ALA A 80 6.03 -4.13 10.73
N ALA A 81 6.81 -3.03 10.70
CA ALA A 81 7.05 -2.22 11.88
C ALA A 81 5.77 -1.53 12.41
N GLN A 82 4.89 -1.06 11.50
CA GLN A 82 3.58 -0.52 11.87
C GLN A 82 2.69 -1.61 12.49
N ALA A 83 2.66 -2.81 11.89
CA ALA A 83 1.87 -3.93 12.37
C ALA A 83 2.30 -4.41 13.75
N ALA A 84 3.61 -4.49 14.01
CA ALA A 84 4.17 -4.83 15.32
C ALA A 84 3.81 -3.79 16.40
N ALA A 85 3.83 -2.51 16.05
CA ALA A 85 3.50 -1.42 16.96
C ALA A 85 2.00 -1.27 17.26
N ARG A 86 1.13 -1.87 16.45
CA ARG A 86 -0.33 -1.70 16.51
C ARG A 86 -1.07 -3.03 16.33
N PRO A 87 -1.10 -3.89 17.35
CA PRO A 87 -1.72 -5.21 17.27
C PRO A 87 -3.25 -5.16 17.13
N ASP A 88 -3.88 -4.02 17.39
CA ASP A 88 -5.31 -3.77 17.24
C ASP A 88 -5.71 -3.17 15.87
N VAL A 89 -4.75 -3.03 14.95
CA VAL A 89 -4.95 -2.56 13.57
C VAL A 89 -4.67 -3.71 12.60
N GLY A 90 -5.55 -3.92 11.62
CA GLY A 90 -5.33 -4.84 10.51
C GLY A 90 -4.59 -4.14 9.36
N PHE A 91 -3.55 -4.75 8.85
CA PHE A 91 -2.75 -4.20 7.76
C PHE A 91 -2.94 -5.01 6.50
N ILE A 92 -3.37 -4.35 5.43
CA ILE A 92 -3.37 -4.94 4.08
C ILE A 92 -2.22 -4.31 3.30
N GLY A 93 -1.29 -5.14 2.81
CA GLY A 93 -0.23 -4.72 1.92
C GLY A 93 -0.51 -5.16 0.48
N SER A 94 -0.41 -4.24 -0.49
CA SER A 94 -0.46 -4.61 -1.91
C SER A 94 0.91 -4.39 -2.57
N GLU A 95 1.48 -5.44 -3.17
CA GLU A 95 2.78 -5.39 -3.86
C GLU A 95 2.85 -6.47 -4.95
N PRO A 96 2.97 -6.11 -6.22
CA PRO A 96 3.07 -7.08 -7.30
C PRO A 96 4.47 -7.71 -7.45
N PHE A 97 5.50 -7.18 -6.78
CA PHE A 97 6.86 -7.70 -6.85
C PHE A 97 7.07 -8.82 -5.85
N MET A 98 7.06 -10.07 -6.31
CA MET A 98 7.10 -11.28 -5.47
C MET A 98 8.29 -11.36 -4.51
N ASN A 99 9.44 -10.78 -4.85
CA ASN A 99 10.57 -10.73 -3.91
C ASN A 99 10.28 -9.80 -2.71
N GLY A 100 9.47 -8.76 -2.91
CA GLY A 100 8.97 -7.90 -1.83
C GLY A 100 7.97 -8.64 -0.96
N VAL A 101 7.04 -9.37 -1.58
CA VAL A 101 6.08 -10.24 -0.86
C VAL A 101 6.79 -11.24 0.03
N ALA A 102 7.78 -11.97 -0.51
CA ALA A 102 8.59 -12.90 0.28
C ALA A 102 9.32 -12.21 1.44
N SER A 103 9.81 -10.98 1.23
CA SER A 103 10.46 -10.20 2.29
C SER A 103 9.49 -9.83 3.40
N LEU A 104 8.26 -9.39 3.07
CA LEU A 104 7.23 -9.08 4.07
C LEU A 104 6.81 -10.32 4.86
N ILE A 105 6.62 -11.46 4.19
CA ILE A 105 6.30 -12.73 4.86
C ILE A 105 7.37 -13.07 5.89
N ARG A 106 8.65 -12.92 5.54
CA ARG A 106 9.73 -13.13 6.49
C ARG A 106 9.64 -12.18 7.69
N HIS A 107 9.33 -10.90 7.48
CA HIS A 107 9.12 -9.98 8.59
C HIS A 107 7.93 -10.39 9.46
N CYS A 108 6.86 -10.93 8.87
CA CYS A 108 5.72 -11.44 9.63
C CYS A 108 6.13 -12.61 10.53
N GLU A 109 6.97 -13.54 10.05
CA GLU A 109 7.49 -14.63 10.86
C GLU A 109 8.45 -14.13 11.96
N ASP A 110 9.44 -13.32 11.57
CA ASP A 110 10.47 -12.81 12.50
C ASP A 110 9.85 -12.00 13.67
N LEU A 111 8.70 -11.37 13.46
CA LEU A 111 7.97 -10.53 14.41
C LEU A 111 6.66 -11.14 14.92
N GLU A 112 6.35 -12.39 14.56
CA GLU A 112 5.13 -13.12 14.96
C GLU A 112 3.83 -12.34 14.68
N LEU A 113 3.76 -11.68 13.49
CA LEU A 113 2.62 -10.83 13.14
C LEU A 113 1.42 -11.65 12.67
N SER A 114 0.27 -11.46 13.30
CA SER A 114 -1.02 -12.08 12.93
C SER A 114 -1.99 -11.11 12.23
N ASN A 115 -1.71 -9.81 12.30
CA ASN A 115 -2.55 -8.71 11.85
C ASN A 115 -2.16 -8.17 10.44
N VAL A 116 -1.50 -8.97 9.61
CA VAL A 116 -1.10 -8.62 8.24
C VAL A 116 -1.81 -9.51 7.24
N ARG A 117 -2.27 -8.91 6.12
CA ARG A 117 -2.75 -9.60 4.92
C ARG A 117 -2.08 -9.03 3.69
N ILE A 118 -1.89 -9.85 2.66
CA ILE A 118 -1.10 -9.51 1.48
C ILE A 118 -1.94 -9.70 0.22
N TYR A 119 -2.04 -8.64 -0.57
CA TYR A 119 -2.52 -8.74 -1.94
C TYR A 119 -1.31 -8.69 -2.90
N PRO A 120 -0.85 -9.84 -3.44
CA PRO A 120 0.41 -9.94 -4.18
C PRO A 120 0.27 -9.50 -5.65
N ASP A 121 -0.50 -8.45 -5.89
CA ASP A 121 -0.80 -7.95 -7.22
C ASP A 121 -1.10 -6.44 -7.25
N ASP A 122 -1.57 -5.94 -8.40
CA ASP A 122 -1.90 -4.54 -8.62
C ASP A 122 -3.10 -4.11 -7.79
N VAL A 123 -2.89 -3.18 -6.88
CA VAL A 123 -3.92 -2.66 -5.98
C VAL A 123 -5.17 -2.16 -6.70
N ARG A 124 -5.04 -1.71 -7.95
CA ARG A 124 -6.17 -1.20 -8.75
C ARG A 124 -7.25 -2.25 -9.04
N ASP A 125 -6.93 -3.53 -8.84
CA ASP A 125 -7.91 -4.61 -8.94
C ASP A 125 -8.61 -4.83 -7.58
N LEU A 126 -7.96 -4.51 -6.46
CA LEU A 126 -8.52 -4.62 -5.12
C LEU A 126 -9.43 -3.42 -4.75
N LEU A 127 -8.98 -2.19 -5.04
CA LEU A 127 -9.66 -0.97 -4.57
C LEU A 127 -11.17 -0.92 -4.91
N PRO A 128 -11.62 -1.23 -6.16
CA PRO A 128 -13.03 -1.16 -6.51
C PRO A 128 -13.92 -2.14 -5.74
N LEU A 129 -13.32 -3.20 -5.19
CA LEU A 129 -14.04 -4.25 -4.46
C LEU A 129 -14.24 -3.92 -2.98
N LEU A 130 -13.47 -2.97 -2.44
CA LEU A 130 -13.61 -2.55 -1.05
C LEU A 130 -14.83 -1.63 -0.86
N PRO A 131 -15.58 -1.77 0.25
CA PRO A 131 -16.67 -0.88 0.59
C PRO A 131 -16.20 0.55 0.85
N ASP A 132 -17.10 1.51 0.70
CA ASP A 132 -16.88 2.90 1.07
C ASP A 132 -16.54 2.99 2.57
N THR A 133 -15.65 3.91 2.93
CA THR A 133 -15.27 4.20 4.32
C THR A 133 -14.74 3.00 5.12
N SER A 134 -14.24 1.98 4.44
CA SER A 134 -13.77 0.73 5.06
C SER A 134 -12.33 0.78 5.57
N LEU A 135 -11.58 1.83 5.28
CA LEU A 135 -10.19 1.99 5.68
C LEU A 135 -9.99 3.22 6.56
N ALA A 136 -9.23 3.09 7.64
CA ALA A 136 -8.83 4.23 8.46
C ALA A 136 -7.63 4.99 7.86
N ARG A 137 -6.79 4.28 7.08
CA ARG A 137 -5.59 4.88 6.46
C ARG A 137 -5.22 4.19 5.15
N ILE A 138 -4.73 5.01 4.20
CA ILE A 138 -4.01 4.52 3.01
C ILE A 138 -2.62 5.16 2.99
N ALA A 139 -1.59 4.34 2.76
CA ALA A 139 -0.20 4.77 2.60
C ALA A 139 0.33 4.41 1.21
N VAL A 140 0.99 5.38 0.54
CA VAL A 140 1.71 5.18 -0.72
C VAL A 140 3.09 5.80 -0.56
N LEU A 141 4.09 4.96 -0.30
CA LEU A 141 5.42 5.40 0.11
C LEU A 141 6.46 5.10 -0.96
N PHE A 142 7.13 6.13 -1.46
CA PHE A 142 8.22 6.01 -2.44
C PHE A 142 7.86 5.21 -3.70
N ALA A 143 6.61 5.30 -4.14
CA ALA A 143 6.18 4.72 -5.40
C ALA A 143 6.95 5.28 -6.59
N ASP A 144 7.06 4.50 -7.66
CA ASP A 144 7.82 4.86 -8.86
C ASP A 144 7.40 6.24 -9.42
N PRO A 145 8.33 7.20 -9.54
CA PRO A 145 8.03 8.58 -9.93
C PRO A 145 7.77 8.74 -11.44
N TRP A 146 8.17 7.77 -12.27
CA TRP A 146 8.03 7.80 -13.72
C TRP A 146 8.40 9.17 -14.32
N PRO A 147 9.69 9.59 -14.31
CA PRO A 147 10.09 10.99 -14.57
C PRO A 147 9.80 11.45 -16.00
N LYS A 148 9.75 10.53 -16.98
CA LYS A 148 9.47 10.90 -18.37
C LYS A 148 7.98 11.24 -18.55
N LYS A 149 7.66 12.42 -19.11
CA LYS A 149 6.28 12.93 -19.31
C LYS A 149 5.32 11.88 -19.93
N ARG A 150 5.79 11.14 -20.96
CA ARG A 150 5.01 10.05 -21.60
C ARG A 150 4.67 8.86 -20.66
N HIS A 151 5.28 8.79 -19.48
CA HIS A 151 5.06 7.74 -18.49
C HIS A 151 4.23 8.22 -17.28
N HIS A 152 3.81 9.48 -17.23
CA HIS A 152 3.08 10.02 -16.08
C HIS A 152 1.74 9.30 -15.85
N SER A 153 1.11 8.73 -16.88
CA SER A 153 -0.08 7.89 -16.76
C SER A 153 0.13 6.58 -15.99
N ARG A 154 1.40 6.19 -15.77
CA ARG A 154 1.77 4.99 -14.99
C ARG A 154 1.81 5.25 -13.49
N ARG A 155 1.91 6.52 -13.08
CA ARG A 155 1.94 6.92 -11.67
C ARG A 155 0.67 6.44 -10.97
N ILE A 156 0.83 5.89 -9.78
CA ILE A 156 -0.34 5.44 -8.98
C ILE A 156 -1.17 6.63 -8.49
N ILE A 157 -0.55 7.78 -8.25
CA ILE A 157 -1.27 8.98 -7.83
C ILE A 157 -1.80 9.73 -9.06
N GLN A 158 -3.09 9.60 -9.31
CA GLN A 158 -3.87 10.26 -10.34
C GLN A 158 -5.11 10.91 -9.69
N HIS A 159 -5.90 11.67 -10.44
CA HIS A 159 -7.16 12.23 -9.92
C HIS A 159 -8.14 11.09 -9.56
N GLU A 160 -8.21 10.08 -10.40
CA GLU A 160 -9.06 8.90 -10.22
C GLU A 160 -8.68 8.11 -8.96
N SER A 161 -7.38 7.86 -8.75
CA SER A 161 -6.93 7.14 -7.55
C SER A 161 -7.12 7.96 -6.27
N ILE A 162 -6.95 9.28 -6.32
CA ILE A 162 -7.24 10.17 -5.17
C ILE A 162 -8.73 10.15 -4.83
N ALA A 163 -9.61 10.17 -5.82
CA ALA A 163 -11.05 10.05 -5.61
C ALA A 163 -11.41 8.69 -5.00
N GLU A 164 -10.78 7.63 -5.48
CA GLU A 164 -10.98 6.28 -4.94
C GLU A 164 -10.44 6.15 -3.50
N PHE A 165 -9.29 6.71 -3.21
CA PHE A 165 -8.76 6.76 -1.84
C PHE A 165 -9.68 7.54 -0.91
N HIS A 166 -10.24 8.66 -1.39
CA HIS A 166 -11.24 9.40 -0.63
C HIS A 166 -12.50 8.57 -0.34
N ARG A 167 -12.98 7.81 -1.31
CA ARG A 167 -14.14 6.92 -1.12
C ARG A 167 -13.87 5.89 -0.01
N LEU A 168 -12.68 5.29 -0.03
CA LEU A 168 -12.30 4.19 0.85
C LEU A 168 -11.91 4.60 2.27
N ILE A 169 -11.24 5.74 2.44
CA ILE A 169 -10.82 6.21 3.76
C ILE A 169 -12.04 6.70 4.53
N ALA A 170 -12.20 6.30 5.79
CA ALA A 170 -13.25 6.77 6.68
C ALA A 170 -13.12 8.28 6.98
N PRO A 171 -14.21 9.01 7.28
CA PRO A 171 -14.15 10.42 7.70
C PRO A 171 -13.22 10.61 8.91
N GLY A 172 -12.25 11.51 8.81
CA GLY A 172 -11.20 11.72 9.81
C GLY A 172 -9.98 10.79 9.64
N GLY A 173 -10.06 9.80 8.72
CA GLY A 173 -8.92 8.94 8.36
C GLY A 173 -7.88 9.67 7.51
N GLU A 174 -6.78 9.00 7.21
CA GLU A 174 -5.58 9.65 6.71
C GLU A 174 -5.06 9.03 5.41
N LEU A 175 -4.70 9.87 4.43
CA LEU A 175 -3.88 9.51 3.28
C LEU A 175 -2.44 9.94 3.53
N ARG A 176 -1.50 9.00 3.48
CA ARG A 176 -0.06 9.21 3.64
C ARG A 176 0.68 8.98 2.33
N LEU A 177 1.44 9.97 1.89
CA LEU A 177 2.26 9.87 0.68
C LEU A 177 3.70 10.25 1.01
N ALA A 178 4.67 9.53 0.43
CA ALA A 178 6.08 9.92 0.52
C ALA A 178 6.78 9.75 -0.82
N THR A 179 7.74 10.64 -1.08
CA THR A 179 8.62 10.58 -2.25
C THR A 179 9.90 11.37 -2.01
N ASP A 180 10.97 10.98 -2.68
CA ASP A 180 12.24 11.69 -2.77
C ASP A 180 12.45 12.36 -4.14
N ASP A 181 11.48 12.24 -5.06
CA ASP A 181 11.44 12.91 -6.36
C ASP A 181 10.59 14.17 -6.28
N MET A 182 11.22 15.34 -6.50
CA MET A 182 10.55 16.63 -6.36
C MET A 182 9.46 16.87 -7.43
N GLY A 183 9.64 16.32 -8.63
CA GLY A 183 8.62 16.41 -9.69
C GLY A 183 7.39 15.56 -9.34
N TYR A 184 7.60 14.42 -8.70
CA TYR A 184 6.49 13.59 -8.21
C TYR A 184 5.85 14.17 -6.95
N LEU A 185 6.63 14.83 -6.08
CA LEU A 185 6.07 15.59 -4.95
C LEU A 185 5.07 16.65 -5.41
N GLN A 186 5.46 17.48 -6.38
CA GLN A 186 4.56 18.50 -6.95
C GLN A 186 3.30 17.87 -7.57
N TRP A 187 3.46 16.74 -8.24
CA TRP A 187 2.36 15.99 -8.83
C TRP A 187 1.38 15.44 -7.79
N MET A 188 1.90 14.80 -6.73
CA MET A 188 1.10 14.27 -5.63
C MET A 188 0.33 15.39 -4.94
N LEU A 189 1.03 16.47 -4.59
CA LEU A 189 0.47 17.60 -3.89
C LEU A 189 -0.66 18.25 -4.70
N ALA A 190 -0.42 18.54 -5.98
CA ALA A 190 -1.40 19.14 -6.86
C ALA A 190 -2.70 18.32 -6.97
N ARG A 191 -2.60 16.98 -7.01
CA ARG A 191 -3.77 16.10 -7.14
C ARG A 191 -4.53 15.94 -5.83
N ALA A 192 -3.80 15.74 -4.74
CA ALA A 192 -4.43 15.56 -3.44
C ALA A 192 -5.11 16.85 -2.95
N THR A 193 -4.49 18.03 -3.14
CA THR A 193 -5.07 19.32 -2.77
C THR A 193 -6.22 19.76 -3.68
N ALA A 194 -6.27 19.29 -4.93
CA ALA A 194 -7.40 19.55 -5.83
C ALA A 194 -8.68 18.81 -5.39
N HIS A 195 -8.57 17.76 -4.59
CA HIS A 195 -9.73 17.02 -4.10
C HIS A 195 -10.29 17.68 -2.83
N ARG A 196 -11.48 18.29 -2.93
CA ARG A 196 -12.11 19.07 -1.85
C ARG A 196 -12.37 18.27 -0.56
N GLY A 197 -12.46 16.96 -0.64
CA GLY A 197 -12.66 16.06 0.51
C GLY A 197 -11.39 15.77 1.31
N PHE A 198 -10.22 16.23 0.85
CA PHE A 198 -8.97 16.11 1.60
C PHE A 198 -8.45 17.46 2.10
N ARG A 199 -7.95 17.47 3.32
CA ARG A 199 -7.24 18.60 3.93
C ARG A 199 -5.77 18.24 4.11
N TRP A 200 -4.87 19.02 3.53
CA TRP A 200 -3.43 18.88 3.79
C TRP A 200 -3.13 19.32 5.23
N LEU A 201 -2.43 18.49 5.97
CA LEU A 201 -2.18 18.73 7.40
C LEU A 201 -0.95 19.59 7.69
N ALA A 202 -0.09 19.85 6.70
CA ALA A 202 1.10 20.66 6.90
C ALA A 202 0.73 22.15 7.09
N ARG A 203 1.29 22.75 8.14
CA ARG A 203 1.20 24.18 8.48
C ARG A 203 2.53 24.89 8.29
N SER A 204 3.63 24.13 8.30
CA SER A 204 5.00 24.62 8.15
C SER A 204 5.83 23.69 7.25
N PRO A 205 6.99 24.15 6.73
CA PRO A 205 7.87 23.29 5.95
C PRO A 205 8.37 22.05 6.70
N SER A 206 8.54 22.11 8.02
CA SER A 206 8.97 20.96 8.81
C SER A 206 7.96 19.80 8.78
N ASP A 207 6.65 20.12 8.70
CA ASP A 207 5.58 19.12 8.76
C ASP A 207 5.58 18.13 7.58
N TRP A 208 6.25 18.47 6.49
CA TRP A 208 6.36 17.59 5.33
C TRP A 208 7.82 17.28 4.93
N ARG A 209 8.82 17.93 5.56
CA ARG A 209 10.24 17.68 5.32
C ARG A 209 10.88 16.78 6.37
N VAL A 210 10.26 16.68 7.53
CA VAL A 210 10.69 15.80 8.61
C VAL A 210 9.75 14.60 8.65
N ARG A 211 10.32 13.41 8.75
CA ARG A 211 9.53 12.18 8.87
C ARG A 211 8.76 12.20 10.19
N PRO A 212 7.43 11.98 10.17
CA PRO A 212 6.65 11.86 11.40
C PRO A 212 7.18 10.77 12.33
N GLU A 213 7.07 10.97 13.64
CA GLU A 213 7.59 10.02 14.64
C GLU A 213 6.90 8.65 14.56
N ASP A 214 5.58 8.64 14.28
CA ASP A 214 4.77 7.44 14.13
C ASP A 214 4.96 6.75 12.77
N TRP A 215 5.97 7.14 12.01
CA TRP A 215 6.22 6.65 10.67
C TRP A 215 7.58 5.95 10.60
N PRO A 216 7.64 4.62 10.63
CA PRO A 216 8.90 3.88 10.53
C PRO A 216 9.71 4.24 9.29
N GLY A 217 11.02 4.24 9.41
CA GLY A 217 11.91 4.46 8.27
C GLY A 217 11.81 3.33 7.26
N THR A 218 12.02 3.66 5.98
CA THR A 218 12.08 2.67 4.90
C THR A 218 13.50 2.60 4.33
N ARG A 219 13.87 1.46 3.73
CA ARG A 219 15.14 1.35 2.99
C ARG A 219 15.20 2.34 1.82
N TYR A 220 14.06 2.74 1.25
CA TYR A 220 14.00 3.73 0.17
C TYR A 220 14.33 5.13 0.68
N GLU A 221 13.85 5.48 1.89
CA GLU A 221 14.23 6.72 2.56
C GLU A 221 15.74 6.75 2.84
N ALA A 222 16.29 5.68 3.43
CA ALA A 222 17.73 5.58 3.68
C ALA A 222 18.53 5.74 2.40
N LYS A 223 18.19 5.02 1.34
CA LYS A 223 18.83 5.13 0.03
C LYS A 223 18.73 6.54 -0.56
N ALA A 224 17.59 7.21 -0.41
CA ALA A 224 17.42 8.58 -0.88
C ALA A 224 18.38 9.53 -0.15
N ARG A 225 18.47 9.41 1.18
CA ARG A 225 19.38 10.21 2.01
C ARG A 225 20.85 9.96 1.66
N ASP A 226 21.25 8.71 1.48
CA ASP A 226 22.61 8.34 1.04
C ASP A 226 22.97 8.94 -0.33
N GLN A 227 21.99 9.16 -1.18
CA GLN A 227 22.14 9.81 -2.48
C GLN A 227 22.00 11.36 -2.42
N GLY A 228 21.95 11.94 -1.22
CA GLY A 228 21.79 13.39 -1.01
C GLY A 228 20.41 13.93 -1.37
N ARG A 229 19.41 13.04 -1.61
CA ARG A 229 18.03 13.46 -1.87
C ARG A 229 17.28 13.69 -0.55
N ARG A 230 16.34 14.62 -0.57
CA ARG A 230 15.53 14.96 0.61
C ARG A 230 14.12 14.38 0.45
N PRO A 231 13.76 13.32 1.19
CA PRO A 231 12.40 12.80 1.19
C PRO A 231 11.38 13.85 1.65
N ALA A 232 10.17 13.75 1.11
CA ALA A 232 9.02 14.52 1.54
C ALA A 232 7.91 13.57 2.01
N PHE A 233 7.18 13.98 3.04
CA PHE A 233 6.15 13.21 3.75
C PHE A 233 4.87 14.03 3.76
N LEU A 234 3.86 13.60 3.01
CA LEU A 234 2.60 14.32 2.90
C LEU A 234 1.52 13.58 3.69
N ARG A 235 0.75 14.33 4.46
CA ARG A 235 -0.38 13.83 5.25
C ARG A 235 -1.63 14.60 4.90
N PHE A 236 -2.68 13.88 4.50
CA PHE A 236 -3.98 14.45 4.19
C PHE A 236 -5.05 13.77 5.05
N GLU A 237 -5.89 14.54 5.68
CA GLU A 237 -7.06 14.06 6.40
C GLU A 237 -8.27 14.07 5.48
N ARG A 238 -9.03 12.96 5.46
CA ARG A 238 -10.36 12.97 4.86
C ARG A 238 -11.30 13.81 5.71
N LEU A 239 -11.85 14.86 5.12
CA LEU A 239 -12.83 15.71 5.81
C LEU A 239 -14.11 14.93 6.13
N LYS A 240 -14.70 15.23 7.28
CA LYS A 240 -16.06 14.81 7.58
C LYS A 240 -16.97 15.56 6.62
N THR A 241 -17.91 14.87 5.99
CA THR A 241 -18.98 15.54 5.24
C THR A 241 -19.75 16.37 6.26
N SER A 242 -19.77 17.70 6.08
CA SER A 242 -20.69 18.53 6.84
C SER A 242 -22.09 18.17 6.35
N ASP A 243 -22.94 17.72 7.25
CA ASP A 243 -24.36 17.53 7.00
C ASP A 243 -25.00 18.86 6.59
#